data_dca1b45e6807e51d53827f9553ce60d8
#
_entry.id   dca1b45e6807e51d53827f9553ce60d8
#
_cell.length_a   1.000
_cell.length_b   1.000
_cell.length_c   1.000
_cell.angle_alpha   90.00
_cell.angle_beta   90.00
_cell.angle_gamma   90.00
#
_symmetry.space_group_name_H-M   'P 1'
#
loop_
_entity.id
_entity.type
_entity.pdbx_description
1 polymer ?
#
loop_
_entity_poly.entity_id
_entity_poly.type
_entity_poly.pdbx_seq_one_letter_code
_entity_poly.pdbx_strand_id
1 'polypeptide(L)' 'MILDRIDLYLRSSKSSPSRLGRQAVGDPNFVMNLRDGRRPRQATLDRVLAFIEREEAQTQ' A
#
# COMPACT_ATOMS: atom_id res chain seq x y z
N MET A 1 10.02 4.29 6.30
CA MET A 1 10.08 3.33 5.18
C MET A 1 8.67 3.03 4.68
N ILE A 2 8.57 2.60 3.43
CA ILE A 2 7.24 2.38 2.82
C ILE A 2 6.41 1.31 3.53
N LEU A 3 7.05 0.25 4.01
CA LEU A 3 6.31 -0.79 4.74
C LEU A 3 5.68 -0.26 6.02
N ASP A 4 6.38 0.61 6.73
CA ASP A 4 5.82 1.23 7.93
C ASP A 4 4.60 2.07 7.59
N ARG A 5 4.68 2.80 6.49
CA ARG A 5 3.56 3.63 6.03
C ARG A 5 2.36 2.78 5.63
N ILE A 6 2.62 1.68 4.93
CA ILE A 6 1.57 0.75 4.52
C ILE A 6 0.92 0.10 5.73
N ASP A 7 1.73 -0.37 6.68
CA ASP A 7 1.20 -1.02 7.88
C ASP A 7 0.34 -0.06 8.69
N LEU A 8 0.75 1.19 8.79
CA LEU A 8 -0.03 2.20 9.50
C LEU A 8 -1.39 2.42 8.83
N TYR A 9 -1.39 2.53 7.50
CA TYR A 9 -2.63 2.69 6.74
C TYR A 9 -3.56 1.49 6.93
N LEU A 10 -3.02 0.28 6.81
CA LEU A 10 -3.81 -0.95 6.95
C LEU A 10 -4.43 -1.04 8.33
N ARG A 11 -3.68 -0.65 9.36
CA ARG A 11 -4.16 -0.68 10.73
C ARG A 11 -5.29 0.32 10.96
N SER A 12 -5.12 1.54 10.45
CA SER A 12 -6.11 2.59 10.68
C SER A 12 -7.35 2.44 9.81
N SER A 13 -7.23 1.85 8.62
CA SER A 13 -8.36 1.68 7.71
C SER A 13 -9.02 0.32 7.81
N LYS A 14 -8.40 -0.61 8.55
CA LYS A 14 -8.87 -2.00 8.68
C LYS A 14 -8.93 -2.71 7.34
N SER A 15 -8.11 -2.28 6.39
CA SER A 15 -8.01 -2.92 5.08
C SER A 15 -7.04 -4.09 5.13
N SER A 16 -7.18 -5.03 4.19
CA SER A 16 -6.25 -6.14 4.07
C SER A 16 -5.11 -5.78 3.14
N PRO A 17 -3.92 -6.42 3.33
CA PRO A 17 -2.81 -6.21 2.41
C PRO A 17 -3.16 -6.55 0.96
N SER A 18 -3.92 -7.63 0.75
CA SER A 18 -4.35 -8.03 -0.60
C SER A 18 -5.18 -6.95 -1.27
N ARG A 19 -6.11 -6.37 -0.52
CA ARG A 19 -6.96 -5.33 -1.05
C ARG A 19 -6.17 -4.09 -1.43
N LEU A 20 -5.24 -3.69 -0.57
CA LEU A 20 -4.40 -2.53 -0.84
C LEU A 20 -3.60 -2.74 -2.14
N GLY A 21 -2.95 -3.88 -2.27
CA GLY A 21 -2.15 -4.15 -3.45
C GLY A 21 -2.99 -4.17 -4.71
N ARG A 22 -4.15 -4.81 -4.65
CA ARG A 22 -5.05 -4.88 -5.80
C ARG A 22 -5.53 -3.50 -6.23
N GLN A 23 -5.93 -2.67 -5.28
CA GLN A 23 -6.48 -1.37 -5.61
C GLN A 23 -5.41 -0.35 -5.99
N ALA A 24 -4.26 -0.40 -5.34
CA ALA A 24 -3.22 0.58 -5.59
C ALA A 24 -2.41 0.29 -6.85
N VAL A 25 -2.06 -0.99 -7.09
CA VAL A 25 -1.16 -1.36 -8.18
C VAL A 25 -1.66 -2.55 -9.01
N GLY A 26 -2.83 -3.08 -8.70
CA GLY A 26 -3.38 -4.20 -9.44
C GLY A 26 -2.72 -5.54 -9.12
N ASP A 27 -2.02 -5.64 -7.99
CA ASP A 27 -1.32 -6.84 -7.59
C ASP A 27 -1.65 -7.19 -6.13
N PRO A 28 -2.47 -8.22 -5.88
CA PRO A 28 -2.83 -8.58 -4.50
C PRO A 28 -1.65 -9.07 -3.67
N ASN A 29 -0.54 -9.44 -4.29
CA ASN A 29 0.65 -9.92 -3.60
C ASN A 29 1.67 -8.83 -3.33
N PHE A 30 1.36 -7.59 -3.66
CA PHE A 30 2.32 -6.49 -3.56
C PHE A 30 2.91 -6.35 -2.16
N VAL A 31 2.07 -6.32 -1.13
CA VAL A 31 2.54 -6.12 0.24
C VAL A 31 3.36 -7.32 0.71
N MET A 32 2.92 -8.53 0.39
CA MET A 32 3.67 -9.73 0.75
C MET A 32 5.05 -9.73 0.09
N ASN A 33 5.13 -9.32 -1.18
CA ASN A 33 6.40 -9.24 -1.87
C ASN A 33 7.32 -8.22 -1.21
N LEU A 34 6.78 -7.09 -0.77
CA LEU A 34 7.58 -6.11 -0.04
C LEU A 34 8.14 -6.69 1.26
N ARG A 35 7.32 -7.45 1.98
CA ARG A 35 7.74 -8.07 3.25
C ARG A 35 8.81 -9.13 3.02
N ASP A 36 8.81 -9.74 1.83
CA ASP A 36 9.83 -10.71 1.45
C ASP A 36 11.13 -10.06 0.99
N GLY A 37 11.18 -8.73 0.96
CA GLY A 37 12.39 -8.02 0.61
C GLY A 37 12.49 -7.58 -0.84
N ARG A 38 11.43 -7.74 -1.62
CA ARG A 38 11.42 -7.27 -3.00
C ARG A 38 11.39 -5.75 -3.05
N ARG A 39 12.06 -5.19 -4.06
CA ARG A 39 12.16 -3.74 -4.22
C ARG A 39 11.40 -3.31 -5.47
N PRO A 40 10.18 -2.76 -5.32
CA PRO A 40 9.44 -2.27 -6.47
C PRO A 40 10.07 -0.99 -7.03
N ARG A 41 9.69 -0.67 -8.26
CA ARG A 41 10.17 0.54 -8.91
C ARG A 41 9.60 1.76 -8.20
N GLN A 42 10.30 2.89 -8.35
CA GLN A 42 9.84 4.14 -7.73
C GLN A 42 8.43 4.53 -8.20
N ALA A 43 8.13 4.33 -9.47
CA ALA A 43 6.79 4.63 -9.99
C ALA A 43 5.70 3.83 -9.26
N THR A 44 5.99 2.56 -8.94
CA THR A 44 5.06 1.72 -8.20
C THR A 44 4.88 2.23 -6.78
N LEU A 45 5.97 2.60 -6.13
CA LEU A 45 5.91 3.17 -4.78
C LEU A 45 5.10 4.46 -4.76
N ASP A 46 5.30 5.31 -5.77
CA ASP A 46 4.57 6.56 -5.88
C ASP A 46 3.07 6.32 -6.01
N ARG A 47 2.68 5.29 -6.77
CA ARG A 47 1.27 4.94 -6.91
C ARG A 47 0.66 4.50 -5.59
N VAL A 48 1.39 3.69 -4.83
CA VAL A 48 0.91 3.22 -3.53
C VAL A 48 0.74 4.38 -2.57
N LEU A 49 1.73 5.27 -2.50
CA LEU A 49 1.65 6.41 -1.60
C LEU A 49 0.52 7.36 -1.99
N ALA A 50 0.34 7.59 -3.29
CA ALA A 50 -0.76 8.42 -3.78
C ALA A 50 -2.11 7.80 -3.42
N PHE A 51 -2.22 6.48 -3.56
CA PHE A 51 -3.44 5.77 -3.19
C PHE A 51 -3.74 5.94 -1.71
N ILE A 52 -2.74 5.76 -0.85
CA ILE A 52 -2.92 5.87 0.60
C ILE A 52 -3.36 7.28 0.97
N GLU A 53 -2.69 8.31 0.43
CA GLU A 53 -3.05 9.70 0.71
C GLU A 53 -4.47 10.01 0.28
N ARG A 54 -4.86 9.51 -0.87
CA ARG A 54 -6.20 9.72 -1.42
C ARG A 54 -7.26 9.09 -0.53
N GLU A 55 -7.01 7.85 -0.07
CA GLU A 55 -7.97 7.15 0.78
C GLU A 55 -8.06 7.79 2.16
N GLU A 56 -6.94 8.23 2.70
CA GLU A 56 -6.95 8.90 4.00
C GLU A 56 -7.70 10.22 3.93
N ALA A 57 -7.60 10.93 2.82
CA ALA A 57 -8.33 12.18 2.65
C ALA A 57 -9.84 11.95 2.58
N GLN A 58 -10.26 10.78 2.08
CA GLN A 58 -11.67 10.47 1.93
C GLN A 58 -12.33 9.97 3.21
N THR A 59 -11.55 9.53 4.18
CA THR A 59 -12.10 8.92 5.38
C THR A 59 -12.31 9.90 6.55
N GLN A 60 -12.14 11.15 6.30
CA GLN A 60 -12.37 12.16 7.34
C GLN A 60 -13.84 12.51 7.54
#